data_48abee8104fb4cabbbfe2ee9de938dc6
#
_entry.id   48abee8104fb4cabbbfe2ee9de938dc6
#
_cell.length_a   1.000
_cell.length_b   1.000
_cell.length_c   1.000
_cell.angle_alpha   90.00
_cell.angle_beta   90.00
_cell.angle_gamma   90.00
#
_symmetry.space_group_name_H-M   'P 1'
#
loop_
_entity.id
_entity.type
_entity.pdbx_description
1 polymer ?
#
loop_
_entity_poly.entity_id
_entity_poly.type
_entity_poly.pdbx_seq_one_letter_code
_entity_poly.pdbx_strand_id
1 'polypeptide(L)'
;MSAPETAPLSNLRALAILGDSVTTDHISPAGSILPDGPAGKYLREKGVEVKDFNSYGSRRGNDKVMTRGTFANVRIKNLMANGAEGGWTKIDGKGENVAIFDASQEYRKRGEGLIVFGGKDYGMGSSRDWAAKGTALLGVRAVVAKSCLLYTSPSPRD
;
A
#
# COMPACT_ATOMS: atom_id res chain seq x y z
N MET A 1 -2.98 25.37 9.43
CA MET A 1 -3.30 24.95 9.76
C MET A 1 -3.68 24.02 9.84
N SER A 2 -3.53 23.83 9.63
CA SER A 2 -3.89 23.02 9.65
C SER A 2 -4.39 22.32 10.43
N ALA A 3 -4.51 22.55 11.10
CA ALA A 3 -5.22 21.95 12.17
C ALA A 3 -6.34 21.04 11.79
N PRO A 4 -7.04 21.30 10.77
CA PRO A 4 -8.15 20.41 10.43
C PRO A 4 -7.71 19.00 10.17
N GLU A 5 -6.46 18.81 9.86
CA GLU A 5 -5.99 17.48 9.56
C GLU A 5 -5.94 16.56 10.74
N THR A 6 -5.92 17.10 11.94
CA THR A 6 -5.83 16.23 13.10
C THR A 6 -7.14 15.53 13.39
N ALA A 7 -8.24 16.19 13.16
CA ALA A 7 -9.54 15.58 13.42
C ALA A 7 -9.79 14.30 12.62
N PRO A 8 -9.42 14.24 11.35
CA PRO A 8 -9.67 13.02 10.57
C PRO A 8 -8.99 11.77 11.08
N LEU A 9 -7.96 11.92 11.91
CA LEU A 9 -7.26 10.75 12.43
C LEU A 9 -8.11 9.93 13.39
N SER A 10 -9.20 10.49 13.87
CA SER A 10 -10.03 9.80 14.85
C SER A 10 -10.89 8.67 14.26
N ASN A 11 -11.04 8.60 12.96
CA ASN A 11 -11.92 7.61 12.33
C ASN A 11 -11.20 6.78 11.29
N LEU A 12 -9.95 6.42 11.59
CA LEU A 12 -9.16 5.65 10.64
C LEU A 12 -9.49 4.17 10.72
N ARG A 13 -9.46 3.53 9.57
CA ARG A 13 -9.65 2.08 9.45
C ARG A 13 -8.31 1.43 9.15
N ALA A 14 -8.06 0.30 9.76
CA ALA A 14 -6.82 -0.42 9.52
C ALA A 14 -6.84 -1.06 8.13
N LEU A 15 -5.85 -0.73 7.32
CA LEU A 15 -5.69 -1.35 6.01
C LEU A 15 -4.76 -2.55 6.11
N ALA A 16 -3.72 -2.46 6.91
CA ALA A 16 -2.75 -3.53 7.03
C ALA A 16 -2.11 -3.51 8.41
N ILE A 17 -1.83 -4.68 8.94
CA ILE A 17 -1.05 -4.87 10.16
C ILE A 17 0.12 -5.74 9.75
N LEU A 18 1.28 -5.13 9.64
CA LEU A 18 2.47 -5.77 9.07
C LEU A 18 3.46 -6.09 10.19
N GLY A 19 4.25 -7.12 9.96
CA GLY A 19 5.27 -7.50 10.92
C GLY A 19 6.52 -6.64 10.82
N ASP A 20 7.61 -7.17 11.40
CA ASP A 20 8.89 -6.46 11.41
C ASP A 20 9.56 -6.51 10.05
N SER A 21 10.43 -5.55 9.82
CA SER A 21 11.34 -5.53 8.66
C SER A 21 10.64 -5.52 7.30
N VAL A 22 9.52 -4.81 7.23
CA VAL A 22 8.86 -4.56 5.95
C VAL A 22 9.59 -3.38 5.31
N THR A 23 10.40 -3.67 4.31
CA THR A 23 11.28 -2.68 3.70
C THR A 23 10.58 -1.88 2.62
N THR A 24 11.27 -0.86 2.12
CA THR A 24 10.75 -0.09 0.99
C THR A 24 10.54 -0.94 -0.24
N ASP A 25 11.31 -2.04 -0.39
CA ASP A 25 11.12 -2.94 -1.52
C ASP A 25 9.83 -3.75 -1.42
N HIS A 26 9.35 -3.96 -0.21
CA HIS A 26 8.07 -4.64 -0.02
C HIS A 26 6.89 -3.68 -0.23
N ILE A 27 7.07 -2.42 0.13
CA ILE A 27 6.01 -1.42 0.05
C ILE A 27 5.88 -0.87 -1.35
N SER A 28 6.99 -0.46 -1.93
CA SER A 28 7.01 0.14 -3.26
C SER A 28 6.75 -0.91 -4.34
N PRO A 29 5.99 -0.58 -5.37
CA PRO A 29 5.78 -1.55 -6.46
C PRO A 29 7.09 -1.88 -7.14
N ALA A 30 7.38 -3.16 -7.25
CA ALA A 30 8.60 -3.63 -7.88
C ALA A 30 8.37 -5.01 -8.48
N GLY A 31 9.21 -5.38 -9.44
CA GLY A 31 9.15 -6.68 -10.07
C GLY A 31 8.03 -6.82 -11.08
N SER A 32 7.63 -8.04 -11.31
CA SER A 32 6.63 -8.37 -12.33
C SER A 32 5.22 -7.99 -11.89
N ILE A 33 4.41 -7.63 -12.85
CA ILE A 33 3.00 -7.32 -12.61
C ILE A 33 2.20 -8.61 -12.75
N LEU A 34 1.52 -9.01 -11.69
CA LEU A 34 0.75 -10.24 -11.69
C LEU A 34 -0.56 -10.06 -12.48
N PRO A 35 -0.88 -10.99 -13.38
CA PRO A 35 -2.08 -10.84 -14.21
C PRO A 35 -3.38 -10.76 -13.42
N ASP A 36 -3.45 -11.45 -12.30
CA ASP A 36 -4.67 -11.50 -11.51
C ASP A 36 -4.73 -10.46 -10.41
N GLY A 37 -3.67 -9.67 -10.24
CA GLY A 37 -3.66 -8.60 -9.25
C GLY A 37 -4.33 -7.35 -9.79
N PRO A 38 -4.51 -6.34 -8.92
CA PRO A 38 -5.19 -5.11 -9.34
C PRO A 38 -4.55 -4.41 -10.54
N ALA A 39 -3.21 -4.33 -10.57
CA ALA A 39 -2.52 -3.68 -11.68
C ALA A 39 -2.70 -4.48 -12.96
N GLY A 40 -2.61 -5.80 -12.88
CA GLY A 40 -2.81 -6.65 -14.04
C GLY A 40 -4.21 -6.52 -14.61
N LYS A 41 -5.21 -6.51 -13.74
CA LYS A 41 -6.59 -6.34 -14.19
C LYS A 41 -6.79 -4.98 -14.86
N TYR A 42 -6.19 -3.95 -14.29
CA TYR A 42 -6.26 -2.62 -14.87
C TYR A 42 -5.67 -2.60 -16.28
N LEU A 43 -4.50 -3.21 -16.45
CA LEU A 43 -3.86 -3.24 -17.76
C LEU A 43 -4.67 -4.02 -18.78
N ARG A 44 -5.26 -5.13 -18.36
CA ARG A 44 -6.13 -5.89 -19.27
C ARG A 44 -7.33 -5.06 -19.71
N GLU A 45 -7.92 -4.31 -18.80
CA GLU A 45 -9.04 -3.42 -19.14
C GLU A 45 -8.64 -2.37 -20.15
N LYS A 46 -7.35 -2.01 -20.16
CA LYS A 46 -6.84 -1.05 -21.15
C LYS A 46 -6.36 -1.70 -22.42
N GLY A 47 -6.59 -3.01 -22.57
CA GLY A 47 -6.23 -3.70 -23.78
C GLY A 47 -4.79 -4.20 -23.85
N VAL A 48 -4.07 -4.17 -22.74
CA VAL A 48 -2.69 -4.65 -22.69
C VAL A 48 -2.70 -6.15 -22.43
N GLU A 49 -2.01 -6.91 -23.27
CA GLU A 49 -1.92 -8.35 -23.07
C GLU A 49 -0.90 -8.69 -22.00
N VAL A 50 -1.09 -9.86 -21.36
CA VAL A 50 -0.19 -10.27 -20.28
C VAL A 50 1.27 -10.26 -20.69
N LYS A 51 1.56 -10.69 -21.92
CA LYS A 51 2.93 -10.71 -22.43
C LYS A 51 3.55 -9.33 -22.52
N ASP A 52 2.73 -8.30 -22.55
CA ASP A 52 3.17 -6.92 -22.70
C ASP A 52 3.10 -6.12 -21.40
N PHE A 53 2.82 -6.77 -20.27
CA PHE A 53 2.69 -6.09 -18.99
C PHE A 53 4.00 -5.43 -18.56
N ASN A 54 5.12 -6.07 -18.85
CA ASN A 54 6.44 -5.65 -18.38
C ASN A 54 6.48 -5.63 -16.84
N SER A 55 7.28 -4.76 -16.27
CA SER A 55 7.42 -4.68 -14.82
C SER A 55 6.85 -3.37 -14.31
N TYR A 56 6.69 -3.31 -13.00
CA TYR A 56 6.29 -2.06 -12.36
C TYR A 56 7.31 -0.95 -12.66
N GLY A 57 8.59 -1.29 -12.69
CA GLY A 57 9.62 -0.30 -12.96
C GLY A 57 9.49 0.36 -14.31
N SER A 58 9.14 -0.40 -15.34
CA SER A 58 8.96 0.16 -16.67
C SER A 58 7.68 0.97 -16.81
N ARG A 59 6.77 0.87 -15.84
CA ARG A 59 5.52 1.62 -15.86
C ARG A 59 5.43 2.64 -14.74
N ARG A 60 6.57 3.03 -14.18
CA ARG A 60 6.58 3.92 -13.03
C ARG A 60 5.99 5.31 -13.30
N GLY A 61 5.82 5.67 -14.56
CA GLY A 61 5.14 6.91 -14.91
C GLY A 61 3.62 6.81 -14.90
N ASN A 62 3.10 5.62 -14.69
CA ASN A 62 1.66 5.40 -14.67
C ASN A 62 1.19 5.26 -13.22
N ASP A 63 0.65 6.34 -12.68
CA ASP A 63 0.20 6.37 -11.28
C ASP A 63 -0.82 5.29 -10.97
N LYS A 64 -1.67 4.97 -11.91
CA LYS A 64 -2.72 3.98 -11.66
C LYS A 64 -2.16 2.58 -11.51
N VAL A 65 -1.15 2.24 -12.30
CA VAL A 65 -0.47 0.96 -12.16
C VAL A 65 0.30 0.92 -10.84
N MET A 66 1.05 1.98 -10.56
CA MET A 66 1.90 2.01 -9.37
C MET A 66 1.09 2.00 -8.08
N THR A 67 -0.02 2.74 -8.02
CA THR A 67 -0.86 2.72 -6.83
C THR A 67 -1.40 1.33 -6.56
N ARG A 68 -1.78 0.62 -7.62
CA ARG A 68 -2.33 -0.72 -7.48
C ARG A 68 -1.28 -1.74 -7.04
N GLY A 69 0.00 -1.44 -7.26
CA GLY A 69 1.09 -2.32 -6.86
C GLY A 69 1.65 -2.03 -5.48
N THR A 70 1.22 -0.94 -4.85
CA THR A 70 1.72 -0.61 -3.51
C THR A 70 1.22 -1.65 -2.50
N PHE A 71 2.12 -2.18 -1.69
CA PHE A 71 1.89 -3.27 -0.76
C PHE A 71 1.48 -4.58 -1.46
N ALA A 72 1.76 -4.72 -2.74
CA ALA A 72 1.38 -5.92 -3.48
C ALA A 72 2.54 -6.91 -3.65
N ASN A 73 3.63 -6.70 -2.92
CA ASN A 73 4.78 -7.61 -2.98
C ASN A 73 4.37 -8.99 -2.50
N VAL A 74 4.82 -10.02 -3.22
CA VAL A 74 4.43 -11.39 -2.90
C VAL A 74 4.92 -11.88 -1.54
N ARG A 75 5.91 -11.20 -0.97
CA ARG A 75 6.48 -11.58 0.33
C ARG A 75 5.86 -10.85 1.51
N ILE A 76 5.00 -9.89 1.26
CA ILE A 76 4.33 -9.18 2.35
C ILE A 76 3.36 -10.12 3.04
N LYS A 77 3.28 -10.02 4.36
CA LYS A 77 2.30 -10.77 5.14
C LYS A 77 1.50 -9.78 5.97
N ASN A 78 0.21 -9.76 5.74
CA ASN A 78 -0.69 -8.90 6.48
C ASN A 78 -1.43 -9.75 7.49
N LEU A 79 -1.27 -9.44 8.77
CA LEU A 79 -1.94 -10.20 9.81
C LEU A 79 -3.45 -10.12 9.71
N MET A 80 -3.98 -9.06 9.11
CA MET A 80 -5.42 -8.95 8.86
C MET A 80 -5.91 -10.00 7.86
N ALA A 81 -5.02 -10.52 7.04
CA ALA A 81 -5.34 -11.56 6.06
C ALA A 81 -4.86 -12.93 6.57
N ASN A 82 -4.83 -13.10 7.88
CA ASN A 82 -4.39 -14.35 8.52
C ASN A 82 -2.96 -14.72 8.16
N GLY A 83 -2.12 -13.75 7.87
CA GLY A 83 -0.73 -13.98 7.52
C GLY A 83 -0.51 -14.50 6.12
N ALA A 84 -1.51 -14.45 5.26
CA ALA A 84 -1.34 -14.86 3.87
C ALA A 84 -0.29 -13.99 3.19
N GLU A 85 0.58 -14.61 2.40
CA GLU A 85 1.59 -13.87 1.66
C GLU A 85 0.98 -13.18 0.45
N GLY A 86 1.48 -11.98 0.17
CA GLY A 86 1.00 -11.19 -0.94
C GLY A 86 0.22 -9.97 -0.46
N GLY A 87 -0.27 -9.21 -1.40
CA GLY A 87 -0.96 -7.95 -1.10
C GLY A 87 -2.41 -8.12 -0.72
N TRP A 88 -2.67 -8.89 0.32
CA TRP A 88 -4.03 -9.21 0.77
C TRP A 88 -4.38 -8.51 2.08
N THR A 89 -5.66 -8.21 2.24
CA THR A 89 -6.19 -7.68 3.49
C THR A 89 -7.66 -8.11 3.61
N LYS A 90 -8.32 -7.62 4.64
CA LYS A 90 -9.76 -7.84 4.81
C LYS A 90 -10.42 -6.50 5.09
N ILE A 91 -11.61 -6.32 4.57
CA ILE A 91 -12.38 -5.11 4.83
C ILE A 91 -13.01 -5.23 6.21
N ASP A 92 -12.71 -4.27 7.08
CA ASP A 92 -13.17 -4.26 8.49
C ASP A 92 -12.75 -5.52 9.25
N GLY A 93 -11.70 -6.17 8.79
CA GLY A 93 -11.21 -7.39 9.44
C GLY A 93 -12.10 -8.58 9.27
N LYS A 94 -13.02 -8.54 8.33
CA LYS A 94 -14.03 -9.59 8.16
C LYS A 94 -14.09 -10.07 6.72
N GLY A 95 -14.62 -11.26 6.54
CA GLY A 95 -14.88 -11.80 5.23
C GLY A 95 -13.65 -12.40 4.59
N GLU A 96 -13.65 -12.42 3.28
CA GLU A 96 -12.57 -13.02 2.51
C GLU A 96 -11.42 -12.05 2.32
N ASN A 97 -10.27 -12.61 2.02
CA ASN A 97 -9.13 -11.78 1.66
C ASN A 97 -9.40 -11.08 0.35
N VAL A 98 -9.08 -9.78 0.30
CA VAL A 98 -9.18 -8.98 -0.91
C VAL A 98 -7.85 -8.27 -1.11
N ALA A 99 -7.59 -7.83 -2.34
CA ALA A 99 -6.37 -7.08 -2.60
C ALA A 99 -6.38 -5.77 -1.81
N ILE A 100 -5.21 -5.37 -1.34
CA ILE A 100 -5.10 -4.14 -0.56
C ILE A 100 -5.64 -2.94 -1.35
N PHE A 101 -5.34 -2.87 -2.65
CA PHE A 101 -5.88 -1.78 -3.46
C PHE A 101 -7.41 -1.79 -3.46
N ASP A 102 -8.02 -2.97 -3.63
CA ASP A 102 -9.47 -3.06 -3.69
C ASP A 102 -10.11 -2.64 -2.37
N ALA A 103 -9.52 -3.05 -1.25
CA ALA A 103 -9.99 -2.62 0.06
C ALA A 103 -9.89 -1.10 0.21
N SER A 104 -8.78 -0.53 -0.26
CA SER A 104 -8.59 0.92 -0.15
C SER A 104 -9.67 1.67 -0.94
N GLN A 105 -10.08 1.14 -2.09
CA GLN A 105 -11.13 1.77 -2.87
C GLN A 105 -12.49 1.69 -2.17
N GLU A 106 -12.75 0.57 -1.51
CA GLU A 106 -14.00 0.44 -0.75
C GLU A 106 -14.07 1.46 0.39
N TYR A 107 -12.97 1.60 1.14
CA TYR A 107 -12.93 2.59 2.21
C TYR A 107 -13.05 4.01 1.68
N ARG A 108 -12.48 4.27 0.51
CA ARG A 108 -12.59 5.59 -0.11
C ARG A 108 -14.04 5.91 -0.45
N LYS A 109 -14.78 4.93 -0.95
CA LYS A 109 -16.21 5.12 -1.23
C LYS A 109 -17.00 5.47 0.02
N ARG A 110 -16.55 4.98 1.17
CA ARG A 110 -17.19 5.27 2.45
C ARG A 110 -16.74 6.61 3.03
N GLY A 111 -15.74 7.24 2.44
CA GLY A 111 -15.18 8.48 2.97
C GLY A 111 -14.30 8.28 4.19
N GLU A 112 -13.77 7.07 4.38
CA GLU A 112 -12.95 6.74 5.55
C GLU A 112 -11.48 6.81 5.23
N GLY A 113 -10.68 7.34 6.16
CA GLY A 113 -9.24 7.33 6.06
C GLY A 113 -8.67 6.01 6.54
N LEU A 114 -7.42 5.76 6.21
CA LEU A 114 -6.78 4.48 6.49
C LEU A 114 -5.54 4.65 7.34
N ILE A 115 -5.19 3.59 8.07
CA ILE A 115 -3.99 3.53 8.87
C ILE A 115 -3.31 2.18 8.64
N VAL A 116 -1.98 2.20 8.62
CA VAL A 116 -1.18 0.99 8.51
C VAL A 116 -0.36 0.85 9.77
N PHE A 117 -0.34 -0.35 10.34
CA PHE A 117 0.50 -0.67 11.50
C PHE A 117 1.68 -1.50 11.03
N GLY A 118 2.88 -1.01 11.30
CA GLY A 118 4.10 -1.73 10.96
C GLY A 118 4.81 -2.19 12.23
N GLY A 119 5.76 -3.08 12.04
CA GLY A 119 6.59 -3.52 13.14
C GLY A 119 7.89 -2.75 13.20
N LYS A 120 8.92 -3.41 13.70
CA LYS A 120 10.25 -2.81 13.82
C LYS A 120 10.86 -2.62 12.43
N ASP A 121 11.57 -1.52 12.26
CA ASP A 121 12.29 -1.21 11.01
C ASP A 121 11.38 -1.08 9.78
N TYR A 122 10.15 -0.66 9.99
CA TYR A 122 9.25 -0.40 8.87
C TYR A 122 9.88 0.65 7.94
N GLY A 123 9.89 0.35 6.65
CA GLY A 123 10.42 1.28 5.66
C GLY A 123 11.93 1.29 5.54
N MET A 124 12.60 0.32 6.16
CA MET A 124 14.06 0.21 6.05
C MET A 124 14.45 -0.08 4.60
N GLY A 125 15.62 0.40 4.20
CA GLY A 125 16.16 0.15 2.87
C GLY A 125 16.30 1.44 2.09
N SER A 126 16.40 1.31 0.77
CA SER A 126 16.57 2.47 -0.10
C SER A 126 15.38 3.40 0.00
N SER A 127 15.65 4.68 -0.11
CA SER A 127 14.59 5.66 -0.20
C SER A 127 13.88 5.49 -1.53
N ARG A 128 12.58 5.21 -1.48
CA ARG A 128 11.79 5.03 -2.69
C ARG A 128 10.57 5.90 -2.62
N ASP A 129 10.43 6.78 -3.61
CA ASP A 129 9.30 7.71 -3.64
C ASP A 129 7.98 6.98 -3.57
N TRP A 130 7.87 5.87 -4.25
CA TRP A 130 6.60 5.16 -4.31
C TRP A 130 6.24 4.42 -3.02
N ALA A 131 7.21 4.15 -2.15
CA ALA A 131 6.88 3.58 -0.86
C ALA A 131 6.01 4.55 -0.05
N ALA A 132 6.30 5.83 -0.12
CA ALA A 132 5.51 6.85 0.56
C ALA A 132 4.37 7.35 -0.29
N LYS A 133 4.63 7.65 -1.55
CA LYS A 133 3.64 8.21 -2.45
C LYS A 133 2.48 7.24 -2.70
N GLY A 134 2.80 5.97 -2.97
CA GLY A 134 1.76 4.98 -3.19
C GLY A 134 0.91 4.75 -1.96
N THR A 135 1.54 4.72 -0.80
CA THR A 135 0.81 4.58 0.46
C THR A 135 -0.18 5.71 0.63
N ALA A 136 0.25 6.95 0.37
CA ALA A 136 -0.64 8.10 0.47
C ALA A 136 -1.77 8.04 -0.56
N LEU A 137 -1.45 7.60 -1.77
CA LEU A 137 -2.46 7.51 -2.83
C LEU A 137 -3.52 6.45 -2.56
N LEU A 138 -3.20 5.45 -1.74
CA LEU A 138 -4.19 4.46 -1.31
C LEU A 138 -5.18 5.04 -0.30
N GLY A 139 -4.90 6.21 0.25
CA GLY A 139 -5.75 6.82 1.25
C GLY A 139 -5.26 6.63 2.67
N VAL A 140 -4.04 6.14 2.84
CA VAL A 140 -3.46 5.95 4.17
C VAL A 140 -3.05 7.31 4.71
N ARG A 141 -3.58 7.66 5.87
CA ARG A 141 -3.32 8.95 6.50
C ARG A 141 -2.26 8.87 7.60
N ALA A 142 -2.03 7.68 8.12
CA ALA A 142 -1.05 7.51 9.17
C ALA A 142 -0.43 6.13 9.10
N VAL A 143 0.84 6.04 9.47
CA VAL A 143 1.52 4.78 9.64
C VAL A 143 2.08 4.78 11.06
N VAL A 144 1.75 3.74 11.83
CA VAL A 144 2.24 3.58 13.18
C VAL A 144 3.14 2.35 13.20
N ALA A 145 4.37 2.52 13.63
CA ALA A 145 5.32 1.43 13.64
C ALA A 145 6.16 1.49 14.91
N LYS A 146 6.72 0.34 15.30
CA LYS A 146 7.62 0.30 16.43
C LYS A 146 8.85 1.14 16.17
N SER A 147 9.35 1.07 14.95
CA SER A 147 10.33 2.02 14.46
C SER A 147 10.09 2.17 12.96
N CYS A 148 10.20 3.38 12.46
CA CYS A 148 9.91 3.65 11.07
C CYS A 148 10.99 4.54 10.48
N LEU A 149 11.71 4.00 9.52
CA LEU A 149 12.79 4.72 8.87
C LEU A 149 12.33 5.47 7.62
N LEU A 150 11.17 5.10 7.09
CA LEU A 150 10.61 5.76 5.92
C LEU A 150 9.88 7.04 6.28
N TYR A 151 9.19 7.01 7.39
CA TYR A 151 8.31 8.07 7.75
C TYR A 151 8.94 9.03 8.71
N THR A 152 9.79 9.79 8.35
CA THR A 152 10.36 10.68 9.23
C THR A 152 10.09 12.04 8.85
N SER A 153 9.56 12.25 8.17
CA SER A 153 9.47 13.42 7.90
C SER A 153 8.66 14.09 7.80
N PRO A 154 8.26 14.46 8.14
CA PRO A 154 7.94 15.57 7.65
C PRO A 154 8.95 16.43 7.95
N SER A 155 9.25 16.14 8.26
CA SER A 155 9.80 16.96 8.44
C SER A 155 10.80 17.21 8.30
N PRO A 156 11.00 17.24 8.37
CA PRO A 156 11.78 17.69 8.26
C PRO A 156 12.67 18.03 8.07
N ARG A 157 13.03 17.84 7.81
CA ARG A 157 13.66 18.18 7.59
C ARG A 157 13.51 18.70 7.30
N ASP A 158 13.24 18.61 7.56
CA ASP A 158 12.75 18.80 7.58
C ASP A 158 12.57 18.83 7.55
#